data_c3d663eae2dff0c648fd7976800ab063
#
_entry.id   c3d663eae2dff0c648fd7976800ab063
#
_cell.length_a   1.000
_cell.length_b   1.000
_cell.length_c   1.000
_cell.angle_alpha   90.00
_cell.angle_beta   90.00
_cell.angle_gamma   90.00
#
_symmetry.space_group_name_H-M   'P 1'
#
loop_
_entity.id
_entity.type
_entity.pdbx_description
1 polymer ?
#
loop_
_entity_poly.entity_id
_entity_poly.type
_entity_poly.pdbx_seq_one_letter_code
_entity_poly.pdbx_strand_id
1 'polypeptide(L)'
;MPGKSLPETAPGAYRSFGDGAYYIPDELPPGTEVEISDDIRDVIENAILQLGRLGGIGEDTATSPLLYTTMVRREAVESVLIEGADVDIEEMFRPEQIEGDRTTEKDVQEAINYEAAIRSGAEEVSETGKITMELLHHLHRTLLDGARDEAQYIGEFRKGPIHIPPPSRAEERFIPPVAHEVPRLMENLEWYIESGGDYHNLVDTGIVHYQFETIHPYGDGNGRLGRVLITLQLIQDGYINRPLLYPSAYFNEHKGEYVRRLRAVSDEGAWEPWLKFFIDGIGQQAEHAFDRTGELRDLRREYEREYGYEKTATDRLAMRLFKQPYVDAATAAEMLDVSGQTARNALSELEASGVLEETTGKQRYREYKAVDIFDILSQPVE
;
A
#
# COMPACT_ATOMS: atom_id res chain seq x y z
N MET A 1 5.53 31.80 -2.61
CA MET A 1 5.81 33.11 -3.27
C MET A 1 4.55 33.94 -3.27
N PRO A 2 4.53 35.08 -2.63
CA PRO A 2 3.35 35.94 -2.68
C PRO A 2 3.16 36.43 -4.12
N GLY A 3 2.06 36.07 -4.75
CA GLY A 3 1.67 36.55 -6.07
C GLY A 3 1.77 35.58 -7.24
N LYS A 4 1.98 34.26 -7.05
CA LYS A 4 1.81 33.29 -8.16
C LYS A 4 0.31 33.27 -8.50
N SER A 5 -0.04 33.85 -9.66
CA SER A 5 -1.38 33.72 -10.22
C SER A 5 -1.50 32.35 -10.88
N LEU A 6 -2.46 31.56 -10.46
CA LEU A 6 -2.80 30.29 -11.08
C LEU A 6 -3.87 30.50 -12.16
N PRO A 7 -4.01 29.62 -13.15
CA PRO A 7 -5.12 29.66 -14.10
C PRO A 7 -6.46 29.42 -13.37
N GLU A 8 -7.55 29.85 -14.00
CA GLU A 8 -8.92 29.68 -13.47
C GLU A 8 -9.32 28.19 -13.34
N THR A 9 -8.60 27.30 -14.05
CA THR A 9 -8.78 25.85 -14.00
C THR A 9 -8.17 25.20 -12.76
N ALA A 10 -7.24 25.89 -12.07
CA ALA A 10 -6.59 25.33 -10.87
C ALA A 10 -7.59 25.19 -9.72
N PRO A 11 -7.63 24.02 -9.03
CA PRO A 11 -8.59 23.76 -7.95
C PRO A 11 -8.09 24.32 -6.61
N GLY A 12 -7.71 25.59 -6.57
CA GLY A 12 -7.24 26.28 -5.39
C GLY A 12 -6.40 27.50 -5.69
N ALA A 13 -5.87 28.11 -4.66
CA ALA A 13 -5.10 29.34 -4.79
C ALA A 13 -3.99 29.46 -3.73
N TYR A 14 -2.93 30.18 -4.09
CA TYR A 14 -1.93 30.60 -3.10
C TYR A 14 -2.46 31.79 -2.29
N ARG A 15 -2.50 31.63 -0.96
CA ARG A 15 -2.89 32.69 -0.01
C ARG A 15 -1.72 33.02 0.91
N SER A 16 -1.55 34.31 1.21
CA SER A 16 -0.50 34.79 2.12
C SER A 16 -0.99 34.71 3.57
N PHE A 17 -0.21 34.08 4.42
CA PHE A 17 -0.39 34.06 5.87
C PHE A 17 0.96 34.38 6.53
N GLY A 18 1.05 35.55 7.18
CA GLY A 18 2.32 36.09 7.66
C GLY A 18 3.30 36.28 6.51
N ASP A 19 4.51 35.76 6.65
CA ASP A 19 5.58 35.88 5.63
C ASP A 19 5.55 34.73 4.59
N GLY A 20 4.61 33.80 4.69
CA GLY A 20 4.50 32.61 3.82
C GLY A 20 3.34 32.66 2.84
N ALA A 21 3.51 32.01 1.68
CA ALA A 21 2.43 31.73 0.73
C ALA A 21 2.11 30.23 0.79
N TYR A 22 0.86 29.91 1.05
CA TYR A 22 0.34 28.56 1.24
C TYR A 22 -0.66 28.26 0.15
N TYR A 23 -0.60 27.06 -0.43
CA TYR A 23 -1.65 26.61 -1.35
C TYR A 23 -2.87 26.17 -0.55
N ILE A 24 -4.02 26.75 -0.83
CA ILE A 24 -5.29 26.37 -0.23
C ILE A 24 -6.13 25.75 -1.33
N PRO A 25 -6.38 24.44 -1.31
CA PRO A 25 -7.29 23.81 -2.28
C PRO A 25 -8.72 24.28 -2.03
N ASP A 26 -9.51 24.30 -3.10
CA ASP A 26 -10.94 24.51 -3.00
C ASP A 26 -11.60 23.31 -2.29
N GLU A 27 -12.79 23.53 -1.76
CA GLU A 27 -13.61 22.44 -1.21
C GLU A 27 -14.12 21.53 -2.33
N LEU A 28 -14.31 20.26 -2.02
CA LEU A 28 -14.94 19.29 -2.91
C LEU A 28 -16.47 19.42 -2.88
N PRO A 29 -17.18 19.14 -3.99
CA PRO A 29 -16.62 18.70 -5.29
C PRO A 29 -15.81 19.80 -5.97
N PRO A 30 -14.91 19.46 -6.92
CA PRO A 30 -14.11 20.46 -7.61
C PRO A 30 -14.99 21.56 -8.23
N GLY A 31 -14.64 22.81 -7.97
CA GLY A 31 -15.42 23.97 -8.49
C GLY A 31 -15.39 24.11 -10.01
N THR A 32 -14.40 23.49 -10.66
CA THR A 32 -14.30 23.34 -12.11
C THR A 32 -14.70 21.93 -12.48
N GLU A 33 -15.62 21.77 -13.44
CA GLU A 33 -16.03 20.44 -13.93
C GLU A 33 -14.82 19.65 -14.42
N VAL A 34 -14.67 18.42 -13.91
CA VAL A 34 -13.64 17.48 -14.36
C VAL A 34 -14.13 16.84 -15.64
N GLU A 35 -13.44 17.13 -16.74
CA GLU A 35 -13.79 16.56 -18.05
C GLU A 35 -13.46 15.07 -18.08
N ILE A 36 -14.46 14.26 -18.39
CA ILE A 36 -14.31 12.80 -18.56
C ILE A 36 -14.24 12.51 -20.07
N SER A 37 -13.01 12.50 -20.59
CA SER A 37 -12.73 12.18 -21.99
C SER A 37 -12.99 10.69 -22.29
N ASP A 38 -12.98 10.32 -23.57
CA ASP A 38 -13.06 8.93 -23.98
C ASP A 38 -11.86 8.12 -23.48
N ASP A 39 -10.66 8.72 -23.42
CA ASP A 39 -9.46 8.11 -22.86
C ASP A 39 -9.62 7.75 -21.38
N ILE A 40 -10.28 8.60 -20.57
CA ILE A 40 -10.57 8.28 -19.16
C ILE A 40 -11.60 7.15 -19.08
N ARG A 41 -12.62 7.14 -19.96
CA ARG A 41 -13.61 6.04 -19.98
C ARG A 41 -12.97 4.70 -20.29
N ASP A 42 -12.04 4.67 -21.24
CA ASP A 42 -11.33 3.45 -21.60
C ASP A 42 -10.51 2.88 -20.42
N VAL A 43 -9.79 3.73 -19.68
CA VAL A 43 -9.04 3.27 -18.50
C VAL A 43 -9.95 2.87 -17.34
N ILE A 44 -11.12 3.52 -17.17
CA ILE A 44 -12.14 3.12 -16.20
C ILE A 44 -12.67 1.73 -16.53
N GLU A 45 -13.06 1.48 -17.78
CA GLU A 45 -13.61 0.19 -18.22
C GLU A 45 -12.59 -0.94 -18.00
N ASN A 46 -11.32 -0.72 -18.36
CA ASN A 46 -10.25 -1.67 -18.08
C ASN A 46 -10.07 -1.91 -16.57
N ALA A 47 -9.98 -0.85 -15.76
CA ALA A 47 -9.78 -0.98 -14.33
C ALA A 47 -10.94 -1.75 -13.65
N ILE A 48 -12.20 -1.49 -14.04
CA ILE A 48 -13.37 -2.24 -13.55
C ILE A 48 -13.26 -3.72 -13.90
N LEU A 49 -12.86 -4.04 -15.14
CA LEU A 49 -12.68 -5.42 -15.57
C LEU A 49 -11.64 -6.15 -14.71
N GLN A 50 -10.48 -5.54 -14.50
CA GLN A 50 -9.39 -6.16 -13.75
C GLN A 50 -9.71 -6.25 -12.25
N LEU A 51 -10.31 -5.22 -11.66
CA LEU A 51 -10.78 -5.24 -10.27
C LEU A 51 -11.87 -6.32 -10.07
N GLY A 52 -12.78 -6.48 -11.02
CA GLY A 52 -13.80 -7.53 -10.97
C GLY A 52 -13.20 -8.94 -11.03
N ARG A 53 -12.15 -9.14 -11.85
CA ARG A 53 -11.39 -10.41 -11.89
C ARG A 53 -10.70 -10.68 -10.55
N LEU A 54 -10.04 -9.69 -9.99
CA LEU A 54 -9.33 -9.79 -8.72
C LEU A 54 -10.31 -10.02 -7.55
N GLY A 55 -11.40 -9.29 -7.48
CA GLY A 55 -12.44 -9.44 -6.46
C GLY A 55 -13.05 -10.83 -6.41
N GLY A 56 -13.21 -11.48 -7.58
CA GLY A 56 -13.73 -12.86 -7.67
C GLY A 56 -12.80 -13.92 -7.10
N ILE A 57 -11.49 -13.66 -6.95
CA ILE A 57 -10.54 -14.62 -6.35
C ILE A 57 -10.67 -14.65 -4.82
N GLY A 58 -11.00 -13.53 -4.19
CA GLY A 58 -11.04 -13.40 -2.73
C GLY A 58 -12.04 -14.34 -2.03
N GLU A 59 -12.93 -14.98 -2.76
CA GLU A 59 -13.94 -15.93 -2.25
C GLU A 59 -13.40 -17.37 -2.13
N ASP A 60 -12.29 -17.72 -2.79
CA ASP A 60 -11.69 -19.06 -2.70
C ASP A 60 -10.92 -19.25 -1.39
N THR A 61 -11.57 -19.86 -0.41
CA THR A 61 -11.08 -20.03 0.97
C THR A 61 -9.80 -20.87 1.10
N ALA A 62 -9.43 -21.67 0.09
CA ALA A 62 -8.29 -22.59 0.19
C ALA A 62 -6.92 -21.90 -0.03
N THR A 63 -6.87 -20.82 -0.81
CA THR A 63 -5.64 -20.06 -1.14
C THR A 63 -5.57 -18.71 -0.44
N SER A 64 -6.67 -18.22 0.09
CA SER A 64 -6.90 -16.86 0.57
C SER A 64 -5.90 -16.31 1.60
N PRO A 65 -5.49 -17.00 2.71
CA PRO A 65 -4.70 -16.35 3.75
C PRO A 65 -3.27 -15.98 3.32
N LEU A 66 -2.60 -16.83 2.54
CA LEU A 66 -1.24 -16.52 2.08
C LEU A 66 -1.24 -15.40 1.05
N LEU A 67 -2.12 -15.50 0.05
CA LEU A 67 -2.28 -14.48 -0.99
C LEU A 67 -2.57 -13.12 -0.37
N TYR A 68 -3.54 -13.09 0.53
CA TYR A 68 -3.89 -11.89 1.27
C TYR A 68 -2.68 -11.30 2.01
N THR A 69 -1.96 -12.11 2.79
CA THR A 69 -0.78 -11.64 3.54
C THR A 69 0.30 -11.13 2.60
N THR A 70 0.55 -11.83 1.50
CA THR A 70 1.57 -11.45 0.53
C THR A 70 1.25 -10.13 -0.18
N MET A 71 0.00 -9.97 -0.65
CA MET A 71 -0.41 -8.75 -1.35
C MET A 71 -0.36 -7.53 -0.42
N VAL A 72 -0.81 -7.67 0.82
CA VAL A 72 -0.74 -6.61 1.81
C VAL A 72 0.71 -6.26 2.17
N ARG A 73 1.59 -7.25 2.32
CA ARG A 73 3.02 -7.01 2.58
C ARG A 73 3.70 -6.35 1.39
N ARG A 74 3.35 -6.73 0.17
CA ARG A 74 3.87 -6.05 -1.02
C ARG A 74 3.44 -4.60 -1.06
N GLU A 75 2.16 -4.32 -0.86
CA GLU A 75 1.68 -2.94 -0.77
C GLU A 75 2.42 -2.15 0.31
N ALA A 76 2.66 -2.76 1.47
CA ALA A 76 3.38 -2.13 2.57
C ALA A 76 4.82 -1.77 2.18
N VAL A 77 5.56 -2.70 1.60
CA VAL A 77 6.93 -2.50 1.12
C VAL A 77 6.97 -1.40 0.06
N GLU A 78 6.17 -1.51 -0.99
CA GLU A 78 6.15 -0.52 -2.09
C GLU A 78 5.79 0.88 -1.58
N SER A 79 4.85 0.96 -0.64
CA SER A 79 4.45 2.24 -0.06
C SER A 79 5.57 2.92 0.74
N VAL A 80 6.32 2.17 1.55
CA VAL A 80 7.42 2.78 2.32
C VAL A 80 8.65 3.08 1.45
N LEU A 81 8.88 2.33 0.36
CA LEU A 81 9.92 2.62 -0.65
C LEU A 81 9.67 3.98 -1.34
N ILE A 82 8.41 4.38 -1.57
CA ILE A 82 8.07 5.72 -2.07
C ILE A 82 8.59 6.80 -1.12
N GLU A 83 8.53 6.58 0.18
CA GLU A 83 9.01 7.53 1.20
C GLU A 83 10.53 7.49 1.40
N GLY A 84 11.22 6.52 0.76
CA GLY A 84 12.69 6.41 0.80
C GLY A 84 13.22 5.44 1.84
N ALA A 85 12.38 4.57 2.39
CA ALA A 85 12.81 3.43 3.18
C ALA A 85 13.64 2.44 2.32
N ASP A 86 14.43 1.61 2.98
CA ASP A 86 15.22 0.54 2.37
C ASP A 86 14.79 -0.81 2.98
N VAL A 87 13.80 -1.44 2.38
CA VAL A 87 13.19 -2.69 2.86
C VAL A 87 12.89 -3.62 1.69
N ASP A 88 13.17 -4.92 1.86
CA ASP A 88 12.84 -5.97 0.90
C ASP A 88 11.59 -6.75 1.35
N ILE A 89 10.86 -7.30 0.38
CA ILE A 89 9.70 -8.16 0.65
C ILE A 89 10.09 -9.40 1.46
N GLU A 90 11.30 -9.94 1.26
CA GLU A 90 11.80 -11.07 2.03
C GLU A 90 11.90 -10.75 3.53
N GLU A 91 12.28 -9.51 3.88
CA GLU A 91 12.42 -9.07 5.28
C GLU A 91 11.08 -9.09 6.02
N MET A 92 9.97 -8.83 5.32
CA MET A 92 8.62 -8.91 5.87
C MET A 92 8.19 -10.33 6.26
N PHE A 93 8.88 -11.36 5.75
CA PHE A 93 8.56 -12.75 6.06
C PHE A 93 9.55 -13.40 7.02
N ARG A 94 10.65 -12.71 7.37
CA ARG A 94 11.62 -13.24 8.32
C ARG A 94 11.03 -13.37 9.73
N PRO A 95 11.39 -14.40 10.49
CA PRO A 95 11.03 -14.49 11.90
C PRO A 95 11.62 -13.31 12.69
N GLU A 96 10.85 -12.74 13.65
CA GLU A 96 11.15 -11.53 14.41
C GLU A 96 12.45 -11.55 15.27
N GLN A 97 13.28 -12.57 15.17
CA GLN A 97 14.45 -12.79 16.03
C GLN A 97 15.80 -12.40 15.41
N ILE A 98 15.81 -11.69 14.29
CA ILE A 98 17.09 -11.32 13.64
C ILE A 98 17.49 -9.93 14.12
N GLU A 99 18.59 -9.87 14.90
CA GLU A 99 19.31 -8.62 15.20
C GLU A 99 19.91 -8.07 13.89
N GLY A 100 19.24 -7.11 13.28
CA GLY A 100 19.71 -6.35 12.12
C GLY A 100 20.38 -5.02 12.50
N ASP A 101 20.81 -4.25 11.51
CA ASP A 101 21.21 -2.86 11.69
C ASP A 101 19.95 -2.03 12.04
N ARG A 102 20.08 -1.10 13.01
CA ARG A 102 18.96 -0.29 13.52
C ARG A 102 18.21 0.52 12.45
N THR A 103 18.82 0.80 11.31
CA THR A 103 18.16 1.51 10.20
C THR A 103 17.20 0.58 9.47
N THR A 104 17.65 -0.62 9.12
CA THR A 104 16.82 -1.66 8.49
C THR A 104 15.67 -2.09 9.40
N GLU A 105 15.92 -2.19 10.73
CA GLU A 105 14.85 -2.48 11.71
C GLU A 105 13.74 -1.43 11.70
N LYS A 106 14.07 -0.14 11.53
CA LYS A 106 13.07 0.94 11.47
C LYS A 106 12.25 0.90 10.18
N ASP A 107 12.89 0.68 9.06
CA ASP A 107 12.24 0.63 7.75
C ASP A 107 11.29 -0.58 7.65
N VAL A 108 11.72 -1.74 8.16
CA VAL A 108 10.86 -2.94 8.31
C VAL A 108 9.69 -2.65 9.26
N GLN A 109 9.92 -1.92 10.38
CA GLN A 109 8.85 -1.54 11.30
C GLN A 109 7.83 -0.63 10.64
N GLU A 110 8.25 0.33 9.79
CA GLU A 110 7.33 1.17 9.02
C GLU A 110 6.46 0.34 8.07
N ALA A 111 7.01 -0.69 7.42
CA ALA A 111 6.27 -1.60 6.57
C ALA A 111 5.30 -2.50 7.37
N ILE A 112 5.71 -3.01 8.54
CA ILE A 112 4.83 -3.76 9.46
C ILE A 112 3.67 -2.88 9.93
N ASN A 113 3.94 -1.63 10.28
CA ASN A 113 2.91 -0.68 10.69
C ASN A 113 1.92 -0.39 9.54
N TYR A 114 2.42 -0.29 8.31
CA TYR A 114 1.56 -0.13 7.14
C TYR A 114 0.66 -1.37 6.94
N GLU A 115 1.22 -2.59 7.04
CA GLU A 115 0.44 -3.83 7.02
C GLU A 115 -0.66 -3.83 8.09
N ALA A 116 -0.34 -3.42 9.31
CA ALA A 116 -1.30 -3.34 10.41
C ALA A 116 -2.40 -2.30 10.13
N ALA A 117 -2.02 -1.12 9.63
CA ALA A 117 -2.96 -0.05 9.31
C ALA A 117 -3.94 -0.45 8.20
N ILE A 118 -3.46 -1.00 7.09
CA ILE A 118 -4.34 -1.38 5.98
C ILE A 118 -5.28 -2.54 6.36
N ARG A 119 -4.81 -3.49 7.19
CA ARG A 119 -5.65 -4.60 7.69
C ARG A 119 -6.77 -4.09 8.60
N SER A 120 -6.43 -3.29 9.61
CA SER A 120 -7.42 -2.76 10.55
C SER A 120 -8.41 -1.82 9.86
N GLY A 121 -7.94 -0.97 8.95
CA GLY A 121 -8.80 -0.10 8.16
C GLY A 121 -9.75 -0.88 7.26
N ALA A 122 -9.26 -1.91 6.57
CA ALA A 122 -10.08 -2.76 5.72
C ALA A 122 -11.15 -3.52 6.51
N GLU A 123 -10.84 -4.02 7.69
CA GLU A 123 -11.79 -4.68 8.59
C GLU A 123 -12.89 -3.70 9.03
N GLU A 124 -12.52 -2.51 9.53
CA GLU A 124 -13.48 -1.50 9.97
C GLU A 124 -14.38 -1.01 8.83
N VAL A 125 -13.81 -0.73 7.64
CA VAL A 125 -14.62 -0.30 6.48
C VAL A 125 -15.53 -1.41 5.99
N SER A 126 -15.08 -2.68 6.00
CA SER A 126 -15.93 -3.82 5.64
C SER A 126 -17.10 -4.02 6.59
N GLU A 127 -16.92 -3.72 7.87
CA GLU A 127 -17.97 -3.84 8.89
C GLU A 127 -18.93 -2.65 8.90
N THR A 128 -18.41 -1.43 8.75
CA THR A 128 -19.18 -0.19 8.93
C THR A 128 -19.67 0.41 7.62
N GLY A 129 -18.99 0.11 6.50
CA GLY A 129 -19.20 0.78 5.21
C GLY A 129 -18.74 2.23 5.19
N LYS A 130 -17.95 2.68 6.17
CA LYS A 130 -17.60 4.10 6.34
C LYS A 130 -16.12 4.33 6.54
N ILE A 131 -15.63 5.42 5.92
CA ILE A 131 -14.31 5.99 6.16
C ILE A 131 -14.54 7.30 6.93
N THR A 132 -14.12 7.32 8.20
CA THR A 132 -14.33 8.47 9.10
C THR A 132 -13.02 9.14 9.47
N MET A 133 -13.11 10.37 9.96
CA MET A 133 -11.95 11.09 10.48
C MET A 133 -11.33 10.37 11.68
N GLU A 134 -12.16 9.73 12.52
CA GLU A 134 -11.68 8.94 13.66
C GLU A 134 -10.85 7.74 13.18
N LEU A 135 -11.32 7.04 12.15
CA LEU A 135 -10.55 5.96 11.50
C LEU A 135 -9.22 6.49 10.95
N LEU A 136 -9.20 7.60 10.22
CA LEU A 136 -7.96 8.17 9.69
C LEU A 136 -6.96 8.53 10.81
N HIS A 137 -7.43 9.11 11.91
CA HIS A 137 -6.59 9.37 13.08
C HIS A 137 -6.07 8.09 13.74
N HIS A 138 -6.89 7.04 13.81
CA HIS A 138 -6.49 5.73 14.31
C HIS A 138 -5.40 5.10 13.42
N LEU A 139 -5.62 5.06 12.12
CA LEU A 139 -4.66 4.51 11.16
C LEU A 139 -3.33 5.27 11.16
N HIS A 140 -3.38 6.61 11.28
CA HIS A 140 -2.19 7.42 11.42
C HIS A 140 -1.38 7.07 12.69
N ARG A 141 -2.04 6.80 13.82
CA ARG A 141 -1.36 6.30 15.03
C ARG A 141 -0.68 4.96 14.78
N THR A 142 -1.37 4.05 14.11
CA THR A 142 -0.83 2.73 13.78
C THR A 142 0.38 2.83 12.84
N LEU A 143 0.32 3.68 11.81
CA LEU A 143 1.43 3.88 10.86
C LEU A 143 2.72 4.39 11.51
N LEU A 144 2.62 5.16 12.57
CA LEU A 144 3.78 5.80 13.23
C LEU A 144 4.17 5.13 14.55
N ASP A 145 3.57 4.01 14.93
CA ASP A 145 3.84 3.34 16.20
C ASP A 145 5.28 2.79 16.25
N GLY A 146 6.11 3.31 17.15
CA GLY A 146 7.50 2.89 17.34
C GLY A 146 8.46 3.15 16.17
N ALA A 147 7.98 3.66 15.03
CA ALA A 147 8.81 3.84 13.83
C ALA A 147 9.68 5.10 13.88
N ARG A 148 9.19 6.20 14.47
CA ARG A 148 9.92 7.49 14.54
C ARG A 148 9.77 8.17 15.89
N ASP A 149 10.90 8.42 16.56
CA ASP A 149 10.97 9.06 17.88
C ASP A 149 10.59 10.57 17.84
N GLU A 150 10.56 11.20 16.66
CA GLU A 150 10.41 12.67 16.51
C GLU A 150 9.03 13.11 16.00
N ALA A 151 8.13 12.18 15.68
CA ALA A 151 6.82 12.53 15.16
C ALA A 151 5.96 13.23 16.23
N GLN A 152 5.61 14.48 15.97
CA GLN A 152 4.74 15.27 16.84
C GLN A 152 3.28 15.12 16.40
N TYR A 153 2.35 15.12 17.35
CA TYR A 153 0.90 15.07 17.09
C TYR A 153 0.45 13.80 16.35
N ILE A 154 0.93 12.61 16.79
CA ILE A 154 0.53 11.32 16.22
C ILE A 154 -0.97 11.13 16.42
N GLY A 155 -1.71 10.89 15.34
CA GLY A 155 -3.17 10.76 15.37
C GLY A 155 -3.93 12.07 15.54
N GLU A 156 -3.27 13.22 15.37
CA GLU A 156 -3.88 14.55 15.37
C GLU A 156 -3.37 15.34 14.16
N PHE A 157 -4.16 16.32 13.71
CA PHE A 157 -3.71 17.23 12.68
C PHE A 157 -2.51 18.05 13.13
N ARG A 158 -1.63 18.33 12.19
CA ARG A 158 -0.46 19.20 12.41
C ARG A 158 -0.87 20.58 12.91
N LYS A 159 -0.03 21.14 13.77
CA LYS A 159 -0.22 22.49 14.35
C LYS A 159 0.76 23.51 13.77
N GLY A 160 1.68 23.07 12.92
CA GLY A 160 2.71 23.89 12.30
C GLY A 160 2.76 23.79 10.78
N PRO A 161 3.55 24.65 10.12
CA PRO A 161 3.79 24.56 8.69
C PRO A 161 4.68 23.36 8.36
N ILE A 162 4.43 22.76 7.19
CA ILE A 162 5.24 21.72 6.61
C ILE A 162 5.53 22.02 5.14
N HIS A 163 6.44 21.27 4.55
CA HIS A 163 6.83 21.39 3.15
C HIS A 163 6.86 20.01 2.52
N ILE A 164 6.23 19.88 1.36
CA ILE A 164 6.34 18.68 0.55
C ILE A 164 7.57 18.83 -0.35
N PRO A 165 8.54 17.90 -0.29
CA PRO A 165 9.73 17.99 -1.12
C PRO A 165 9.36 17.85 -2.61
N PRO A 166 10.02 18.60 -3.51
CA PRO A 166 9.80 18.45 -4.94
C PRO A 166 10.43 17.15 -5.45
N PRO A 167 9.99 16.61 -6.61
CA PRO A 167 10.55 15.42 -7.22
C PRO A 167 12.00 15.62 -7.68
N SER A 168 12.43 16.85 -7.89
CA SER A 168 13.82 17.20 -8.19
C SER A 168 14.27 18.45 -7.43
N ARG A 169 15.59 18.59 -7.22
CA ARG A 169 16.18 19.79 -6.55
C ARG A 169 15.99 21.09 -7.34
N ALA A 170 15.64 20.99 -8.62
CA ALA A 170 15.42 22.16 -9.48
C ALA A 170 14.00 22.72 -9.38
N GLU A 171 13.09 21.97 -8.77
CA GLU A 171 11.69 22.34 -8.65
C GLU A 171 11.39 23.02 -7.31
N GLU A 172 10.37 23.86 -7.29
CA GLU A 172 9.94 24.54 -6.07
C GLU A 172 9.21 23.60 -5.13
N ARG A 173 9.46 23.76 -3.83
CA ARG A 173 8.73 23.03 -2.79
C ARG A 173 7.25 23.41 -2.83
N PHE A 174 6.40 22.42 -2.63
CA PHE A 174 4.99 22.66 -2.41
C PHE A 174 4.74 23.01 -0.93
N ILE A 175 3.98 24.07 -0.70
CA ILE A 175 3.61 24.49 0.65
C ILE A 175 2.12 24.27 0.81
N PRO A 176 1.72 23.19 1.50
CA PRO A 176 0.31 22.85 1.72
C PRO A 176 -0.39 23.89 2.61
N PRO A 177 -1.70 23.76 2.83
CA PRO A 177 -2.48 24.70 3.62
C PRO A 177 -1.87 25.03 4.96
N VAL A 178 -2.08 26.25 5.44
CA VAL A 178 -1.72 26.61 6.81
C VAL A 178 -2.52 25.77 7.82
N ALA A 179 -1.91 25.41 8.95
CA ALA A 179 -2.44 24.40 9.86
C ALA A 179 -3.89 24.65 10.34
N HIS A 180 -4.32 25.90 10.48
CA HIS A 180 -5.68 26.19 10.94
C HIS A 180 -6.77 25.96 9.88
N GLU A 181 -6.41 25.84 8.58
CA GLU A 181 -7.33 25.48 7.50
C GLU A 181 -7.54 23.95 7.40
N VAL A 182 -6.60 23.16 7.94
CA VAL A 182 -6.63 21.68 7.82
C VAL A 182 -7.94 21.08 8.34
N PRO A 183 -8.45 21.41 9.53
CA PRO A 183 -9.69 20.78 10.02
C PRO A 183 -10.87 20.98 9.06
N ARG A 184 -11.09 22.22 8.58
CA ARG A 184 -12.19 22.54 7.67
C ARG A 184 -12.08 21.76 6.35
N LEU A 185 -10.87 21.69 5.80
CA LEU A 185 -10.63 20.98 4.54
C LEU A 185 -10.82 19.45 4.71
N MET A 186 -10.42 18.91 5.86
CA MET A 186 -10.62 17.48 6.15
C MET A 186 -12.08 17.13 6.48
N GLU A 187 -12.83 18.02 7.12
CA GLU A 187 -14.29 17.86 7.30
C GLU A 187 -15.01 17.84 5.94
N ASN A 188 -14.61 18.69 5.00
CA ASN A 188 -15.15 18.66 3.65
C ASN A 188 -14.76 17.37 2.90
N LEU A 189 -13.51 16.90 3.05
CA LEU A 189 -13.05 15.64 2.45
C LEU A 189 -13.85 14.44 2.97
N GLU A 190 -14.07 14.34 4.29
CA GLU A 190 -14.88 13.30 4.91
C GLU A 190 -16.32 13.32 4.39
N TRP A 191 -16.92 14.52 4.34
CA TRP A 191 -18.25 14.69 3.77
C TRP A 191 -18.31 14.24 2.30
N TYR A 192 -17.32 14.55 1.49
CA TYR A 192 -17.26 14.14 0.08
C TYR A 192 -17.16 12.63 -0.07
N ILE A 193 -16.34 11.97 0.75
CA ILE A 193 -16.23 10.50 0.79
C ILE A 193 -17.56 9.86 1.22
N GLU A 194 -18.25 10.43 2.23
CA GLU A 194 -19.51 9.86 2.74
C GLU A 194 -20.69 10.11 1.78
N SER A 195 -20.76 11.27 1.16
CA SER A 195 -21.87 11.63 0.26
C SER A 195 -21.75 11.02 -1.14
N GLY A 196 -20.52 10.61 -1.53
CA GLY A 196 -20.17 10.30 -2.91
C GLY A 196 -20.08 11.56 -3.78
N GLY A 197 -19.26 11.51 -4.80
CA GLY A 197 -19.17 12.56 -5.81
C GLY A 197 -20.20 12.39 -6.93
N ASP A 198 -20.17 13.30 -7.88
CA ASP A 198 -21.02 13.25 -9.09
C ASP A 198 -20.34 12.42 -10.21
N TYR A 199 -19.12 11.91 -9.98
CA TYR A 199 -18.34 11.16 -10.96
C TYR A 199 -18.41 9.65 -10.71
N HIS A 200 -17.75 8.89 -11.58
CA HIS A 200 -17.52 7.47 -11.35
C HIS A 200 -16.61 7.28 -10.13
N ASN A 201 -16.86 6.28 -9.27
CA ASN A 201 -16.16 6.08 -8.02
C ASN A 201 -14.62 6.05 -8.14
N LEU A 202 -14.07 5.46 -9.23
CA LEU A 202 -12.62 5.48 -9.48
C LEU A 202 -12.07 6.90 -9.75
N VAL A 203 -12.89 7.77 -10.35
CA VAL A 203 -12.56 9.19 -10.52
C VAL A 203 -12.60 9.90 -9.18
N ASP A 204 -13.66 9.66 -8.39
CA ASP A 204 -13.79 10.22 -7.04
C ASP A 204 -12.65 9.76 -6.13
N THR A 205 -12.22 8.49 -6.21
CA THR A 205 -11.03 7.99 -5.50
C THR A 205 -9.77 8.76 -5.88
N GLY A 206 -9.56 9.04 -7.18
CA GLY A 206 -8.43 9.84 -7.65
C GLY A 206 -8.49 11.31 -7.20
N ILE A 207 -9.68 11.89 -7.13
CA ILE A 207 -9.93 13.27 -6.60
C ILE A 207 -9.64 13.30 -5.09
N VAL A 208 -10.16 12.36 -4.34
CA VAL A 208 -9.95 12.26 -2.88
C VAL A 208 -8.47 12.08 -2.57
N HIS A 209 -7.78 11.22 -3.31
CA HIS A 209 -6.34 11.01 -3.11
C HIS A 209 -5.54 12.29 -3.36
N TYR A 210 -5.81 12.99 -4.48
CA TYR A 210 -5.20 14.30 -4.75
C TYR A 210 -5.48 15.30 -3.63
N GLN A 211 -6.73 15.40 -3.18
CA GLN A 211 -7.14 16.35 -2.16
C GLN A 211 -6.45 16.07 -0.82
N PHE A 212 -6.39 14.81 -0.40
CA PHE A 212 -5.71 14.38 0.82
C PHE A 212 -4.22 14.72 0.78
N GLU A 213 -3.52 14.36 -0.31
CA GLU A 213 -2.10 14.66 -0.48
C GLU A 213 -1.82 16.16 -0.53
N THR A 214 -2.73 16.94 -1.11
CA THR A 214 -2.62 18.42 -1.19
C THR A 214 -2.85 19.07 0.17
N ILE A 215 -3.84 18.63 0.96
CA ILE A 215 -4.08 19.11 2.33
C ILE A 215 -2.91 18.76 3.23
N HIS A 216 -2.38 17.55 3.10
CA HIS A 216 -1.26 17.03 3.89
C HIS A 216 -1.48 17.23 5.38
N PRO A 217 -2.52 16.60 5.96
CA PRO A 217 -3.09 16.99 7.25
C PRO A 217 -2.21 16.70 8.46
N TYR A 218 -1.23 15.80 8.34
CA TYR A 218 -0.38 15.36 9.46
C TYR A 218 1.05 15.88 9.34
N GLY A 219 1.82 15.74 10.42
CA GLY A 219 3.23 16.14 10.43
C GLY A 219 4.16 15.20 9.64
N ASP A 220 3.80 13.92 9.56
CA ASP A 220 4.49 12.85 8.83
C ASP A 220 3.45 11.77 8.44
N GLY A 221 3.81 10.81 7.58
CA GLY A 221 2.98 9.65 7.24
C GLY A 221 1.80 9.93 6.31
N ASN A 222 1.68 11.14 5.74
CA ASN A 222 0.56 11.49 4.87
C ASN A 222 0.51 10.61 3.62
N GLY A 223 1.62 10.47 2.88
CA GLY A 223 1.66 9.64 1.68
C GLY A 223 1.27 8.19 1.95
N ARG A 224 1.77 7.60 3.05
CA ARG A 224 1.38 6.24 3.48
C ARG A 224 -0.11 6.14 3.76
N LEU A 225 -0.67 7.08 4.54
CA LEU A 225 -2.11 7.09 4.85
C LEU A 225 -2.97 7.38 3.62
N GLY A 226 -2.53 8.28 2.73
CA GLY A 226 -3.22 8.56 1.46
C GLY A 226 -3.30 7.31 0.56
N ARG A 227 -2.25 6.47 0.53
CA ARG A 227 -2.29 5.20 -0.21
C ARG A 227 -3.15 4.12 0.46
N VAL A 228 -3.15 4.04 1.79
CA VAL A 228 -4.14 3.21 2.51
C VAL A 228 -5.56 3.65 2.16
N LEU A 229 -5.84 4.96 2.14
CA LEU A 229 -7.16 5.51 1.82
C LEU A 229 -7.67 5.09 0.44
N ILE A 230 -6.79 4.93 -0.57
CA ILE A 230 -7.17 4.39 -1.89
C ILE A 230 -7.81 3.00 -1.73
N THR A 231 -7.11 2.10 -1.06
CA THR A 231 -7.59 0.73 -0.86
C THR A 231 -8.90 0.69 -0.06
N LEU A 232 -9.03 1.54 0.96
CA LEU A 232 -10.26 1.62 1.77
C LEU A 232 -11.46 2.10 0.94
N GLN A 233 -11.26 3.08 0.04
CA GLN A 233 -12.33 3.52 -0.87
C GLN A 233 -12.74 2.41 -1.84
N LEU A 234 -11.78 1.67 -2.42
CA LEU A 234 -12.11 0.54 -3.29
C LEU A 234 -12.89 -0.57 -2.55
N ILE A 235 -12.66 -0.76 -1.24
CA ILE A 235 -13.44 -1.67 -0.41
C ILE A 235 -14.84 -1.08 -0.13
N GLN A 236 -14.93 0.18 0.25
CA GLN A 236 -16.18 0.88 0.52
C GLN A 236 -17.11 0.85 -0.70
N ASP A 237 -16.54 1.02 -1.89
CA ASP A 237 -17.26 1.03 -3.17
C ASP A 237 -17.57 -0.38 -3.70
N GLY A 238 -17.09 -1.43 -3.02
CA GLY A 238 -17.35 -2.82 -3.36
C GLY A 238 -16.58 -3.37 -4.57
N TYR A 239 -15.52 -2.70 -5.02
CA TYR A 239 -14.66 -3.23 -6.09
C TYR A 239 -13.83 -4.42 -5.62
N ILE A 240 -13.39 -4.39 -4.38
CA ILE A 240 -12.67 -5.48 -3.72
C ILE A 240 -13.25 -5.67 -2.31
N ASN A 241 -13.25 -6.89 -1.81
CA ASN A 241 -13.73 -7.21 -0.46
C ASN A 241 -12.60 -7.34 0.57
N ARG A 242 -11.36 -7.28 0.12
CA ARG A 242 -10.13 -7.36 0.93
C ARG A 242 -9.01 -6.58 0.24
N PRO A 243 -7.97 -6.12 0.96
CA PRO A 243 -6.83 -5.43 0.36
C PRO A 243 -5.93 -6.41 -0.41
N LEU A 244 -6.38 -6.81 -1.61
CA LEU A 244 -5.64 -7.66 -2.55
C LEU A 244 -4.88 -6.86 -3.61
N LEU A 245 -5.10 -5.55 -3.65
CA LEU A 245 -4.47 -4.63 -4.58
C LEU A 245 -3.24 -3.96 -3.93
N TYR A 246 -2.20 -3.70 -4.71
CA TYR A 246 -1.00 -2.98 -4.28
C TYR A 246 -0.67 -1.80 -5.22
N PRO A 247 -1.48 -0.72 -5.19
CA PRO A 247 -1.34 0.42 -6.09
C PRO A 247 0.00 1.15 -5.91
N SER A 248 0.62 1.02 -4.73
CA SER A 248 1.92 1.62 -4.44
C SER A 248 3.03 1.11 -5.33
N ALA A 249 2.95 -0.11 -5.87
CA ALA A 249 3.96 -0.61 -6.80
C ALA A 249 4.03 0.25 -8.07
N TYR A 250 2.89 0.56 -8.67
CA TYR A 250 2.83 1.45 -9.84
C TYR A 250 3.32 2.87 -9.51
N PHE A 251 2.89 3.42 -8.37
CA PHE A 251 3.33 4.75 -7.97
C PHE A 251 4.81 4.82 -7.61
N ASN A 252 5.39 3.75 -7.06
CA ASN A 252 6.82 3.66 -6.78
C ASN A 252 7.65 3.61 -8.07
N GLU A 253 7.26 2.74 -9.01
CA GLU A 253 7.90 2.64 -10.31
C GLU A 253 7.87 3.97 -11.07
N HIS A 254 6.74 4.70 -11.00
CA HIS A 254 6.53 5.97 -11.67
C HIS A 254 6.62 7.17 -10.72
N LYS A 255 7.37 7.09 -9.61
CA LYS A 255 7.40 8.08 -8.53
C LYS A 255 7.54 9.53 -9.00
N GLY A 256 8.45 9.77 -9.92
CA GLY A 256 8.67 11.13 -10.45
C GLY A 256 7.45 11.64 -11.24
N GLU A 257 6.75 10.79 -11.96
CA GLU A 257 5.54 11.14 -12.69
C GLU A 257 4.37 11.33 -11.73
N TYR A 258 4.16 10.43 -10.79
CA TYR A 258 3.15 10.53 -9.74
C TYR A 258 3.15 11.89 -9.05
N VAL A 259 4.31 12.33 -8.54
CA VAL A 259 4.43 13.62 -7.85
C VAL A 259 4.19 14.80 -8.81
N ARG A 260 4.71 14.72 -10.05
CA ARG A 260 4.46 15.77 -11.05
C ARG A 260 3.00 15.87 -11.45
N ARG A 261 2.27 14.76 -11.59
CA ARG A 261 0.85 14.75 -11.93
C ARG A 261 0.00 15.39 -10.83
N LEU A 262 0.24 15.02 -9.56
CA LEU A 262 -0.42 15.66 -8.42
C LEU A 262 -0.15 17.17 -8.42
N ARG A 263 1.08 17.58 -8.67
CA ARG A 263 1.47 18.98 -8.72
C ARG A 263 0.80 19.73 -9.85
N ALA A 264 0.69 19.14 -11.04
CA ALA A 264 0.05 19.74 -12.20
C ALA A 264 -1.45 20.00 -11.99
N VAL A 265 -2.14 19.16 -11.22
CA VAL A 265 -3.52 19.46 -10.80
C VAL A 265 -3.56 20.78 -10.00
N SER A 266 -2.68 20.93 -9.00
CA SER A 266 -2.64 22.15 -8.17
C SER A 266 -2.26 23.41 -8.96
N ASP A 267 -1.30 23.29 -9.87
CA ASP A 267 -0.73 24.46 -10.57
C ASP A 267 -1.48 24.82 -11.86
N GLU A 268 -2.15 23.87 -12.51
CA GLU A 268 -2.70 24.01 -13.86
C GLU A 268 -4.17 23.55 -13.98
N GLY A 269 -4.70 22.82 -12.98
CA GLY A 269 -6.00 22.15 -13.08
C GLY A 269 -5.95 20.92 -14.01
N ALA A 270 -4.80 20.27 -14.13
CA ALA A 270 -4.55 19.16 -15.04
C ALA A 270 -5.16 17.84 -14.53
N TRP A 271 -6.51 17.82 -14.34
CA TRP A 271 -7.22 16.67 -13.82
C TRP A 271 -7.15 15.44 -14.73
N GLU A 272 -7.40 15.61 -16.04
CA GLU A 272 -7.42 14.50 -16.98
C GLU A 272 -6.13 13.68 -16.99
N PRO A 273 -4.92 14.29 -17.14
CA PRO A 273 -3.68 13.54 -17.09
C PRO A 273 -3.42 12.83 -15.76
N TRP A 274 -3.88 13.43 -14.63
CA TRP A 274 -3.79 12.81 -13.32
C TRP A 274 -4.70 11.60 -13.20
N LEU A 275 -5.98 11.76 -13.49
CA LEU A 275 -6.99 10.71 -13.36
C LEU A 275 -6.70 9.53 -14.28
N LYS A 276 -6.27 9.80 -15.52
CA LYS A 276 -5.83 8.75 -16.45
C LYS A 276 -4.68 7.94 -15.87
N PHE A 277 -3.62 8.60 -15.39
CA PHE A 277 -2.48 7.96 -14.74
C PHE A 277 -2.89 7.14 -13.51
N PHE A 278 -3.72 7.71 -12.65
CA PHE A 278 -4.16 7.08 -11.41
C PHE A 278 -5.00 5.83 -11.67
N ILE A 279 -6.02 5.94 -12.53
CA ILE A 279 -6.96 4.85 -12.82
C ILE A 279 -6.27 3.74 -13.62
N ASP A 280 -5.41 4.10 -14.57
CA ASP A 280 -4.60 3.14 -15.33
C ASP A 280 -3.70 2.33 -14.40
N GLY A 281 -3.03 3.00 -13.44
CA GLY A 281 -2.24 2.33 -12.41
C GLY A 281 -3.05 1.36 -11.54
N ILE A 282 -4.27 1.73 -11.14
CA ILE A 282 -5.18 0.82 -10.43
C ILE A 282 -5.52 -0.41 -11.29
N GLY A 283 -5.84 -0.21 -12.58
CA GLY A 283 -6.16 -1.29 -13.51
C GLY A 283 -5.00 -2.25 -13.72
N GLN A 284 -3.80 -1.74 -13.99
CA GLN A 284 -2.59 -2.54 -14.18
C GLN A 284 -2.24 -3.35 -12.93
N GLN A 285 -2.29 -2.72 -11.75
CA GLN A 285 -2.01 -3.43 -10.50
C GLN A 285 -3.06 -4.50 -10.17
N ALA A 286 -4.32 -4.28 -10.53
CA ALA A 286 -5.36 -5.29 -10.38
C ALA A 286 -5.11 -6.51 -11.30
N GLU A 287 -4.66 -6.28 -12.53
CA GLU A 287 -4.26 -7.34 -13.47
C GLU A 287 -3.07 -8.14 -12.92
N HIS A 288 -1.99 -7.47 -12.52
CA HIS A 288 -0.80 -8.12 -11.95
C HIS A 288 -1.12 -8.92 -10.68
N ALA A 289 -1.95 -8.37 -9.79
CA ALA A 289 -2.39 -9.06 -8.58
C ALA A 289 -3.22 -10.32 -8.92
N PHE A 290 -4.07 -10.25 -9.96
CA PHE A 290 -4.84 -11.38 -10.44
C PHE A 290 -3.93 -12.48 -11.00
N ASP A 291 -2.99 -12.15 -11.88
CA ASP A 291 -2.11 -13.11 -12.53
C ASP A 291 -1.17 -13.80 -11.51
N ARG A 292 -0.56 -13.02 -10.62
CA ARG A 292 0.27 -13.54 -9.52
C ARG A 292 -0.50 -14.46 -8.58
N THR A 293 -1.76 -14.14 -8.32
CA THR A 293 -2.66 -15.01 -7.56
C THR A 293 -2.89 -16.33 -8.28
N GLY A 294 -3.04 -16.29 -9.61
CA GLY A 294 -3.14 -17.47 -10.47
C GLY A 294 -1.92 -18.38 -10.35
N GLU A 295 -0.71 -17.80 -10.47
CA GLU A 295 0.55 -18.52 -10.37
C GLU A 295 0.74 -19.20 -9.00
N LEU A 296 0.49 -18.48 -7.91
CA LEU A 296 0.59 -19.06 -6.55
C LEU A 296 -0.43 -20.19 -6.33
N ARG A 297 -1.62 -20.07 -6.90
CA ARG A 297 -2.64 -21.14 -6.85
C ARG A 297 -2.20 -22.36 -7.63
N ASP A 298 -1.61 -22.19 -8.80
CA ASP A 298 -1.14 -23.28 -9.63
C ASP A 298 0.06 -23.97 -9.00
N LEU A 299 1.03 -23.21 -8.46
CA LEU A 299 2.14 -23.74 -7.65
C LEU A 299 1.61 -24.56 -6.46
N ARG A 300 0.62 -24.03 -5.72
CA ARG A 300 0.02 -24.77 -4.60
C ARG A 300 -0.57 -26.12 -5.05
N ARG A 301 -1.26 -26.17 -6.20
CA ARG A 301 -1.79 -27.42 -6.74
C ARG A 301 -0.70 -28.43 -7.10
N GLU A 302 0.50 -27.97 -7.52
CA GLU A 302 1.66 -28.82 -7.72
C GLU A 302 2.15 -29.40 -6.40
N TYR A 303 2.28 -28.59 -5.38
CA TYR A 303 2.64 -29.05 -4.03
C TYR A 303 1.61 -30.00 -3.44
N GLU A 304 0.30 -29.77 -3.66
CA GLU A 304 -0.78 -30.68 -3.22
C GLU A 304 -0.67 -32.05 -3.89
N ARG A 305 -0.23 -32.12 -5.14
CA ARG A 305 0.00 -33.40 -5.83
C ARG A 305 1.19 -34.17 -5.29
N GLU A 306 2.25 -33.46 -4.89
CA GLU A 306 3.50 -34.07 -4.40
C GLU A 306 3.46 -34.33 -2.90
N TYR A 307 3.03 -33.34 -2.11
CA TYR A 307 3.11 -33.33 -0.64
C TYR A 307 1.74 -33.40 0.06
N GLY A 308 0.65 -33.33 -0.67
CA GLY A 308 -0.71 -33.14 -0.09
C GLY A 308 -1.23 -34.32 0.74
N TYR A 309 -0.55 -35.49 0.71
CA TYR A 309 -0.86 -36.61 1.61
C TYR A 309 -0.44 -36.38 3.06
N GLU A 310 0.41 -35.39 3.33
CA GLU A 310 0.90 -34.95 4.65
C GLU A 310 1.39 -36.10 5.57
N LYS A 311 1.95 -37.16 4.98
CA LYS A 311 2.38 -38.39 5.71
C LYS A 311 3.63 -38.14 6.53
N THR A 312 4.54 -37.30 6.05
CA THR A 312 5.81 -37.00 6.68
C THR A 312 5.84 -35.57 7.23
N ALA A 313 6.83 -35.27 8.07
CA ALA A 313 7.07 -33.89 8.50
C ALA A 313 7.46 -32.99 7.32
N THR A 314 8.17 -33.55 6.33
CA THR A 314 8.57 -32.90 5.09
C THR A 314 7.36 -32.47 4.26
N ASP A 315 6.40 -33.42 4.04
CA ASP A 315 5.16 -33.10 3.31
C ASP A 315 4.37 -31.98 3.99
N ARG A 316 4.21 -32.09 5.32
CA ARG A 316 3.50 -31.07 6.10
C ARG A 316 4.19 -29.71 6.06
N LEU A 317 5.53 -29.68 6.11
CA LEU A 317 6.30 -28.44 6.02
C LEU A 317 6.12 -27.79 4.66
N ALA A 318 6.26 -28.55 3.57
CA ALA A 318 6.07 -28.05 2.20
C ALA A 318 4.71 -27.35 2.04
N MET A 319 3.63 -27.97 2.52
CA MET A 319 2.29 -27.34 2.47
C MET A 319 2.16 -26.10 3.36
N ARG A 320 2.91 -26.03 4.46
CA ARG A 320 2.92 -24.88 5.38
C ARG A 320 3.71 -23.70 4.86
N LEU A 321 4.62 -23.87 3.89
CA LEU A 321 5.36 -22.79 3.26
C LEU A 321 4.43 -21.77 2.56
N PHE A 322 3.25 -22.20 2.12
CA PHE A 322 2.21 -21.28 1.62
C PHE A 322 1.60 -20.37 2.69
N LYS A 323 1.85 -20.65 3.97
CA LYS A 323 1.45 -19.76 5.06
C LYS A 323 2.63 -18.94 5.58
N GLN A 324 3.81 -19.54 5.63
CA GLN A 324 5.05 -18.94 6.11
C GLN A 324 6.20 -19.38 5.20
N PRO A 325 6.50 -18.61 4.14
CA PRO A 325 7.50 -19.02 3.14
C PRO A 325 8.96 -18.83 3.58
N TYR A 326 9.17 -18.22 4.75
CA TYR A 326 10.48 -18.02 5.36
C TYR A 326 10.51 -18.71 6.72
N VAL A 327 11.40 -19.69 6.92
CA VAL A 327 11.39 -20.53 8.11
C VAL A 327 12.81 -20.82 8.60
N ASP A 328 12.94 -20.95 9.91
CA ASP A 328 14.09 -21.58 10.58
C ASP A 328 13.70 -22.89 11.26
N ALA A 329 14.63 -23.55 11.91
CA ALA A 329 14.36 -24.82 12.58
C ALA A 329 13.42 -24.70 13.79
N ALA A 330 13.37 -23.54 14.44
CA ALA A 330 12.48 -23.29 15.58
C ALA A 330 11.06 -23.07 15.09
N THR A 331 10.89 -22.19 14.10
CA THR A 331 9.60 -21.91 13.45
C THR A 331 9.01 -23.19 12.83
N ALA A 332 9.83 -23.96 12.10
CA ALA A 332 9.37 -25.23 11.50
C ALA A 332 8.95 -26.26 12.57
N ALA A 333 9.67 -26.34 13.69
CA ALA A 333 9.30 -27.24 14.79
C ALA A 333 7.97 -26.85 15.44
N GLU A 334 7.74 -25.56 15.67
CA GLU A 334 6.50 -25.01 16.20
C GLU A 334 5.33 -25.22 15.22
N MET A 335 5.50 -24.85 13.95
CA MET A 335 4.48 -24.99 12.92
C MET A 335 3.99 -26.44 12.74
N LEU A 336 4.87 -27.40 12.95
CA LEU A 336 4.58 -28.83 12.74
C LEU A 336 4.22 -29.57 14.02
N ASP A 337 4.43 -28.96 15.20
CA ASP A 337 4.34 -29.60 16.50
C ASP A 337 5.24 -30.86 16.57
N VAL A 338 6.55 -30.70 16.26
CA VAL A 338 7.53 -31.78 16.25
C VAL A 338 8.80 -31.40 16.98
N SER A 339 9.68 -32.39 17.20
CA SER A 339 11.01 -32.13 17.75
C SER A 339 11.86 -31.26 16.78
N GLY A 340 12.75 -30.43 17.33
CA GLY A 340 13.69 -29.66 16.51
C GLY A 340 14.59 -30.54 15.60
N GLN A 341 14.82 -31.80 15.96
CA GLN A 341 15.55 -32.73 15.08
C GLN A 341 14.70 -33.15 13.87
N THR A 342 13.42 -33.41 14.08
CA THR A 342 12.48 -33.74 13.00
C THR A 342 12.32 -32.57 12.05
N ALA A 343 12.20 -31.35 12.59
CA ALA A 343 12.14 -30.13 11.78
C ALA A 343 13.40 -29.91 10.92
N ARG A 344 14.60 -30.06 11.51
CA ARG A 344 15.86 -29.98 10.75
C ARG A 344 15.96 -31.02 9.64
N ASN A 345 15.49 -32.25 9.86
CA ASN A 345 15.48 -33.26 8.81
C ASN A 345 14.56 -32.87 7.66
N ALA A 346 13.33 -32.36 7.97
CA ALA A 346 12.40 -31.90 6.96
C ALA A 346 12.95 -30.69 6.15
N LEU A 347 13.59 -29.74 6.82
CA LEU A 347 14.27 -28.62 6.15
C LEU A 347 15.37 -29.09 5.21
N SER A 348 16.20 -30.03 5.66
CA SER A 348 17.31 -30.59 4.84
C SER A 348 16.79 -31.39 3.62
N GLU A 349 15.67 -32.08 3.76
CA GLU A 349 15.03 -32.79 2.64
C GLU A 349 14.47 -31.83 1.61
N LEU A 350 13.80 -30.76 2.04
CA LEU A 350 13.26 -29.73 1.15
C LEU A 350 14.37 -28.86 0.53
N GLU A 351 15.47 -28.62 1.23
CA GLU A 351 16.66 -27.99 0.68
C GLU A 351 17.29 -28.87 -0.42
N ALA A 352 17.42 -30.17 -0.16
CA ALA A 352 17.98 -31.11 -1.13
C ALA A 352 17.09 -31.28 -2.39
N SER A 353 15.78 -31.11 -2.28
CA SER A 353 14.85 -31.12 -3.41
C SER A 353 14.74 -29.78 -4.14
N GLY A 354 15.36 -28.71 -3.64
CA GLY A 354 15.31 -27.37 -4.23
C GLY A 354 14.07 -26.56 -3.88
N VAL A 355 13.18 -27.07 -3.05
CA VAL A 355 12.00 -26.34 -2.55
C VAL A 355 12.40 -25.20 -1.61
N LEU A 356 13.46 -25.42 -0.83
CA LEU A 356 14.03 -24.42 0.08
C LEU A 356 15.46 -24.07 -0.31
N GLU A 357 15.82 -22.80 -0.11
CA GLU A 357 17.20 -22.29 -0.20
C GLU A 357 17.64 -21.75 1.17
N GLU A 358 18.83 -22.12 1.59
CA GLU A 358 19.45 -21.59 2.82
C GLU A 358 20.04 -20.20 2.52
N THR A 359 19.67 -19.18 3.31
CA THR A 359 19.97 -17.76 3.01
C THR A 359 21.08 -17.15 3.86
N THR A 360 21.47 -17.78 4.98
CA THR A 360 22.38 -17.16 5.96
C THR A 360 23.86 -17.52 5.78
N GLY A 361 24.18 -18.65 5.14
CA GLY A 361 25.52 -19.22 5.06
C GLY A 361 26.11 -19.65 6.42
N LYS A 362 25.29 -19.71 7.47
CA LYS A 362 25.70 -20.02 8.84
C LYS A 362 25.67 -21.55 9.10
N GLN A 363 26.51 -22.03 10.03
CA GLN A 363 26.43 -23.43 10.48
C GLN A 363 25.29 -23.65 11.52
N ARG A 364 24.84 -22.59 12.19
CA ARG A 364 23.75 -22.61 13.19
C ARG A 364 22.82 -21.45 12.92
N TYR A 365 21.57 -21.57 13.34
CA TYR A 365 20.53 -20.57 13.12
C TYR A 365 20.37 -20.28 11.62
N ARG A 366 20.30 -21.36 10.84
CA ARG A 366 20.04 -21.30 9.42
C ARG A 366 18.60 -20.90 9.16
N GLU A 367 18.44 -20.05 8.19
CA GLU A 367 17.14 -19.63 7.69
C GLU A 367 16.97 -20.10 6.26
N TYR A 368 15.74 -20.41 5.91
CA TYR A 368 15.39 -20.98 4.62
C TYR A 368 14.23 -20.23 4.02
N LYS A 369 14.33 -19.93 2.73
CA LYS A 369 13.23 -19.37 1.95
C LYS A 369 12.67 -20.39 0.98
N ALA A 370 11.36 -20.34 0.74
CA ALA A 370 10.69 -21.15 -0.28
C ALA A 370 10.93 -20.53 -1.67
N VAL A 371 11.77 -21.21 -2.48
CA VAL A 371 12.30 -20.65 -3.75
C VAL A 371 11.17 -20.26 -4.69
N ASP A 372 10.34 -21.21 -5.11
CA ASP A 372 9.29 -20.96 -6.10
C ASP A 372 8.25 -19.95 -5.63
N ILE A 373 7.96 -19.92 -4.32
CA ILE A 373 7.03 -18.93 -3.74
C ILE A 373 7.64 -17.53 -3.85
N PHE A 374 8.91 -17.35 -3.42
CA PHE A 374 9.55 -16.04 -3.50
C PHE A 374 9.83 -15.61 -4.94
N ASP A 375 10.09 -16.53 -5.86
CA ASP A 375 10.21 -16.21 -7.29
C ASP A 375 8.92 -15.55 -7.82
N ILE A 376 7.75 -16.07 -7.43
CA ILE A 376 6.47 -15.45 -7.78
C ILE A 376 6.27 -14.11 -7.05
N LEU A 377 6.62 -14.04 -5.75
CA LEU A 377 6.41 -12.84 -4.93
C LEU A 377 7.31 -11.66 -5.32
N SER A 378 8.53 -11.96 -5.79
CA SER A 378 9.56 -10.96 -6.12
C SER A 378 9.54 -10.52 -7.57
N GLN A 379 8.66 -11.08 -8.42
CA GLN A 379 8.56 -10.66 -9.82
C GLN A 379 8.35 -9.14 -9.91
N PRO A 380 9.11 -8.44 -10.75
CA PRO A 380 8.85 -7.03 -10.99
C PRO A 380 7.44 -6.84 -11.58
N VAL A 381 6.92 -5.66 -11.43
CA VAL A 381 5.72 -5.21 -12.12
C VAL A 381 6.18 -4.78 -13.51
N GLU A 382 5.93 -5.60 -14.55
CA GLU A 382 6.26 -5.23 -15.94
C GLU A 382 5.20 -4.32 -16.55
#